data_d156c91774f4b6412b073801c3f16f63
#
_entry.id   d156c91774f4b6412b073801c3f16f63
#
_cell.length_a   1.000
_cell.length_b   1.000
_cell.length_c   1.000
_cell.angle_alpha   90.00
_cell.angle_beta   90.00
_cell.angle_gamma   90.00
#
_symmetry.space_group_name_H-M   'P 1'
#
loop_
_entity.id
_entity.type
_entity.pdbx_description
1 polymer ?
#
loop_
_entity_poly.entity_id
_entity_poly.type
_entity_poly.pdbx_seq_one_letter_code
_entity_poly.pdbx_strand_id
1 'polypeptide(L)'
;MLQNLHVKNLALIDETEVDFRNGLNILSGETGAGKSIIIGSINLALGEKVQKEMLRENADYALVELIFSVTDEKQKELLRELDVFPENDEVILSRKIVNGRGVAKVNAESVPASKMREIASILIDIHGQHEHQSLLSKKKHLEILDDYAKEEIFDPKEKLREAYKNYRALLEELKAADVDEEERLREISFLEYEIKEIEEADLKEGEDEALEADYRKFSNGKKIMEAVNAAYQYTGNQSDNVSELTGRALRELNAASAYDEKVKGLEEQLLEIDNLVNDFNRELADYIDETEFDDETFYRMEKRLDELNHLKSKYGSTIADILSELEKKQGRLQQLQDFDQYIGNLKQKLADAEQDLKKYCDKVSKIRKKYAKKLTGAVTEALKDLNFLDVKFEMEFGQTADYTANGTDDPEFLISTNPGEPVKPLGKVASGGELSRIMLAIKTVLADQDAIETLIFDEIDSGISGRTAQMVSEKMNVLAKNHQIICITHLPQIAAMADAHYLIEKSVENKTTVSKIKCLSGEESIDELARMLGGVEITDKVRESAREMKELAHQKKCQ
;
A
#
# COMPACT_ATOMS: atom_id res chain seq x y z
N MET A 1 -5.23 9.62 -1.48
CA MET A 1 -5.81 10.36 -2.63
C MET A 1 -4.76 10.59 -3.70
N LEU A 2 -5.09 10.44 -5.00
CA LEU A 2 -4.17 10.72 -6.12
C LEU A 2 -3.93 12.23 -6.25
N GLN A 3 -2.70 12.67 -6.05
CA GLN A 3 -2.35 14.08 -6.14
C GLN A 3 -1.86 14.47 -7.53
N ASN A 4 -0.97 13.67 -8.09
CA ASN A 4 -0.32 13.99 -9.35
C ASN A 4 -0.23 12.78 -10.26
N LEU A 5 -0.41 13.03 -11.56
CA LEU A 5 -0.15 12.09 -12.64
C LEU A 5 0.87 12.73 -13.59
N HIS A 6 2.03 12.12 -13.71
CA HIS A 6 3.05 12.47 -14.70
C HIS A 6 3.18 11.37 -15.75
N VAL A 7 3.05 11.74 -17.01
CA VAL A 7 3.15 10.83 -18.16
C VAL A 7 4.14 11.38 -19.17
N LYS A 8 5.07 10.53 -19.62
CA LYS A 8 6.08 10.90 -20.62
C LYS A 8 6.23 9.82 -21.68
N ASN A 9 6.25 10.23 -22.96
CA ASN A 9 6.48 9.40 -24.13
C ASN A 9 5.51 8.20 -24.26
N LEU A 10 4.25 8.39 -23.91
CA LEU A 10 3.24 7.33 -23.96
C LEU A 10 2.18 7.64 -25.03
N ALA A 11 2.05 6.80 -26.02
CA ALA A 11 1.10 6.93 -27.12
C ALA A 11 1.14 8.35 -27.75
N LEU A 12 0.07 9.13 -27.63
CA LEU A 12 0.00 10.51 -28.15
C LEU A 12 0.49 11.56 -27.13
N ILE A 13 0.89 11.18 -25.95
CA ILE A 13 1.41 12.08 -24.93
C ILE A 13 2.92 12.17 -25.05
N ASP A 14 3.42 13.38 -25.25
CA ASP A 14 4.85 13.69 -25.20
C ASP A 14 5.31 13.80 -23.76
N GLU A 15 4.82 14.80 -23.06
CA GLU A 15 4.93 14.96 -21.62
C GLU A 15 3.72 15.74 -21.12
N THR A 16 3.10 15.25 -20.04
CA THR A 16 2.00 15.93 -19.37
C THR A 16 2.04 15.65 -17.88
N GLU A 17 1.68 16.66 -17.14
CA GLU A 17 1.56 16.59 -15.70
C GLU A 17 0.19 17.13 -15.28
N VAL A 18 -0.50 16.43 -14.39
CA VAL A 18 -1.85 16.77 -13.97
C VAL A 18 -1.94 16.68 -12.46
N ASP A 19 -2.25 17.79 -11.82
CA ASP A 19 -2.56 17.84 -10.39
C ASP A 19 -4.06 17.69 -10.20
N PHE A 20 -4.47 16.63 -9.52
CA PHE A 20 -5.86 16.39 -9.16
C PHE A 20 -6.21 17.03 -7.82
N ARG A 21 -7.47 17.45 -7.69
CA ARG A 21 -8.00 18.05 -6.46
C ARG A 21 -8.88 17.07 -5.69
N ASN A 22 -9.16 17.40 -4.44
CA ASN A 22 -10.18 16.69 -3.69
C ASN A 22 -11.56 16.91 -4.34
N GLY A 23 -12.50 15.98 -4.09
CA GLY A 23 -13.84 16.06 -4.64
C GLY A 23 -13.93 15.52 -6.08
N LEU A 24 -14.78 16.12 -6.89
CA LEU A 24 -15.14 15.64 -8.22
C LEU A 24 -14.26 16.28 -9.31
N ASN A 25 -13.31 15.50 -9.84
CA ASN A 25 -12.46 15.87 -10.95
C ASN A 25 -13.05 15.33 -12.25
N ILE A 26 -13.38 16.21 -13.19
CA ILE A 26 -13.97 15.84 -14.47
C ILE A 26 -12.98 16.10 -15.60
N LEU A 27 -12.80 15.09 -16.44
CA LEU A 27 -12.01 15.17 -17.66
C LEU A 27 -12.96 15.18 -18.87
N SER A 28 -13.04 16.29 -19.57
CA SER A 28 -13.77 16.44 -20.83
C SER A 28 -12.79 16.50 -22.03
N GLY A 29 -13.31 16.49 -23.24
CA GLY A 29 -12.55 16.61 -24.47
C GLY A 29 -13.18 15.85 -25.62
N GLU A 30 -12.62 15.95 -26.82
CA GLU A 30 -13.13 15.26 -28.01
C GLU A 30 -12.99 13.74 -27.91
N THR A 31 -13.94 13.02 -28.51
CA THR A 31 -13.96 11.55 -28.56
C THR A 31 -12.78 10.99 -29.34
N GLY A 32 -12.14 9.97 -28.78
CA GLY A 32 -11.05 9.19 -29.42
C GLY A 32 -9.66 9.49 -28.83
N ALA A 33 -8.90 8.48 -28.56
CA ALA A 33 -7.48 8.41 -28.18
C ALA A 33 -7.00 9.20 -26.93
N GLY A 34 -7.45 10.43 -26.65
CA GLY A 34 -6.91 11.21 -25.52
C GLY A 34 -7.39 10.72 -24.15
N LYS A 35 -8.69 10.50 -23.98
CA LYS A 35 -9.32 10.10 -22.73
C LYS A 35 -8.87 8.69 -22.31
N SER A 36 -8.96 7.72 -23.21
CA SER A 36 -8.53 6.34 -22.98
C SER A 36 -7.02 6.21 -22.73
N ILE A 37 -6.20 7.15 -23.24
CA ILE A 37 -4.76 7.15 -22.97
C ILE A 37 -4.48 7.52 -21.51
N ILE A 38 -5.25 8.43 -20.91
CA ILE A 38 -5.06 8.81 -19.49
C ILE A 38 -5.37 7.63 -18.59
N ILE A 39 -6.53 6.98 -18.76
CA ILE A 39 -6.86 5.77 -17.98
C ILE A 39 -5.87 4.66 -18.26
N GLY A 40 -5.53 4.43 -19.53
CA GLY A 40 -4.50 3.45 -19.91
C GLY A 40 -3.13 3.75 -19.29
N SER A 41 -2.76 5.04 -19.10
CA SER A 41 -1.53 5.41 -18.41
C SER A 41 -1.60 5.10 -16.90
N ILE A 42 -2.72 5.42 -16.27
CA ILE A 42 -2.95 5.08 -14.86
C ILE A 42 -2.88 3.56 -14.67
N ASN A 43 -3.63 2.78 -15.46
CA ASN A 43 -3.63 1.31 -15.41
C ASN A 43 -2.25 0.71 -15.62
N LEU A 44 -1.50 1.29 -16.55
CA LEU A 44 -0.11 0.89 -16.79
C LEU A 44 0.74 1.07 -15.54
N ALA A 45 0.64 2.21 -14.86
CA ALA A 45 1.36 2.47 -13.62
C ALA A 45 0.93 1.50 -12.50
N LEU A 46 -0.36 1.13 -12.46
CA LEU A 46 -0.92 0.19 -11.47
C LEU A 46 -0.56 -1.29 -11.73
N GLY A 47 0.20 -1.58 -12.78
CA GLY A 47 0.74 -2.92 -13.01
C GLY A 47 0.08 -3.73 -14.13
N GLU A 48 -0.68 -3.11 -15.04
CA GLU A 48 -1.20 -3.76 -16.23
C GLU A 48 -0.12 -4.20 -17.22
N LYS A 49 -0.52 -5.07 -18.15
CA LYS A 49 0.40 -5.57 -19.17
C LYS A 49 0.79 -4.46 -20.14
N VAL A 50 2.09 -4.35 -20.39
CA VAL A 50 2.63 -3.42 -21.40
C VAL A 50 2.29 -3.93 -22.80
N GLN A 51 1.58 -3.12 -23.57
CA GLN A 51 1.37 -3.33 -25.00
C GLN A 51 2.47 -2.59 -25.77
N LYS A 52 3.03 -3.21 -26.81
CA LYS A 52 4.15 -2.63 -27.58
C LYS A 52 3.78 -1.30 -28.25
N GLU A 53 2.51 -1.14 -28.58
CA GLU A 53 1.97 0.04 -29.26
C GLU A 53 1.81 1.25 -28.32
N MET A 54 1.98 1.07 -27.01
CA MET A 54 1.90 2.17 -26.03
C MET A 54 3.13 3.07 -26.01
N LEU A 55 4.28 2.59 -26.49
CA LEU A 55 5.48 3.42 -26.59
C LEU A 55 5.36 4.34 -27.80
N ARG A 56 5.62 5.63 -27.62
CA ARG A 56 5.62 6.61 -28.70
C ARG A 56 6.73 6.29 -29.70
N GLU A 57 6.46 6.44 -31.00
CA GLU A 57 7.47 6.27 -32.05
C GLU A 57 8.68 7.18 -31.81
N ASN A 58 9.87 6.61 -31.94
CA ASN A 58 11.17 7.26 -31.70
C ASN A 58 11.49 7.65 -30.26
N ALA A 59 10.77 7.14 -29.26
CA ALA A 59 11.11 7.35 -27.85
C ALA A 59 11.92 6.16 -27.31
N ASP A 60 12.98 6.45 -26.56
CA ASP A 60 13.82 5.43 -25.92
C ASP A 60 13.11 4.75 -24.74
N TYR A 61 12.21 5.47 -24.10
CA TYR A 61 11.42 4.98 -22.97
C TYR A 61 10.09 5.72 -22.84
N ALA A 62 9.13 5.08 -22.17
CA ALA A 62 7.94 5.74 -21.63
C ALA A 62 7.97 5.68 -20.10
N LEU A 63 7.40 6.69 -19.45
CA LEU A 63 7.30 6.77 -17.99
C LEU A 63 5.89 7.20 -17.60
N VAL A 64 5.33 6.53 -16.59
CA VAL A 64 4.14 6.98 -15.89
C VAL A 64 4.43 6.97 -14.41
N GLU A 65 4.12 8.06 -13.73
CA GLU A 65 4.25 8.21 -12.29
C GLU A 65 2.95 8.72 -11.70
N LEU A 66 2.55 8.12 -10.58
CA LEU A 66 1.39 8.50 -9.79
C LEU A 66 1.86 8.83 -8.38
N ILE A 67 1.48 9.98 -7.88
CA ILE A 67 1.77 10.40 -6.50
C ILE A 67 0.46 10.36 -5.72
N PHE A 68 0.43 9.55 -4.68
CA PHE A 68 -0.71 9.44 -3.77
C PHE A 68 -0.37 10.04 -2.41
N SER A 69 -1.27 10.87 -1.88
CA SER A 69 -1.27 11.23 -0.46
C SER A 69 -2.02 10.16 0.32
N VAL A 70 -1.43 9.67 1.39
CA VAL A 70 -1.97 8.62 2.26
C VAL A 70 -2.00 9.16 3.69
N THR A 71 -3.12 9.72 4.11
CA THR A 71 -3.30 10.32 5.44
C THR A 71 -4.02 9.41 6.42
N ASP A 72 -4.82 8.45 5.92
CA ASP A 72 -5.54 7.49 6.76
C ASP A 72 -4.60 6.43 7.36
N GLU A 73 -4.62 6.27 8.69
CA GLU A 73 -3.75 5.32 9.38
C GLU A 73 -4.04 3.86 9.03
N LYS A 74 -5.30 3.50 8.72
CA LYS A 74 -5.62 2.13 8.27
C LYS A 74 -4.99 1.82 6.92
N GLN A 75 -5.04 2.79 6.01
CA GLN A 75 -4.40 2.68 4.71
C GLN A 75 -2.88 2.53 4.85
N LYS A 76 -2.26 3.28 5.79
CA LYS A 76 -0.84 3.14 6.12
C LYS A 76 -0.50 1.77 6.70
N GLU A 77 -1.35 1.22 7.57
CA GLU A 77 -1.17 -0.12 8.13
C GLU A 77 -1.20 -1.20 7.04
N LEU A 78 -2.21 -1.16 6.15
CA LEU A 78 -2.30 -2.09 5.02
C LEU A 78 -1.10 -2.00 4.07
N LEU A 79 -0.57 -0.78 3.84
CA LEU A 79 0.63 -0.59 3.03
C LEU A 79 1.88 -1.13 3.73
N ARG A 80 2.01 -0.96 5.06
CA ARG A 80 3.11 -1.52 5.86
C ARG A 80 3.13 -3.05 5.83
N GLU A 81 1.96 -3.71 5.82
CA GLU A 81 1.86 -5.17 5.65
C GLU A 81 2.44 -5.65 4.30
N LEU A 82 2.47 -4.75 3.31
CA LEU A 82 3.09 -4.98 2.00
C LEU A 82 4.53 -4.42 1.91
N ASP A 83 5.18 -4.11 3.03
CA ASP A 83 6.50 -3.47 3.11
C ASP A 83 6.58 -2.13 2.35
N VAL A 84 5.50 -1.34 2.35
CA VAL A 84 5.46 -0.01 1.77
C VAL A 84 5.29 1.03 2.86
N PHE A 85 6.27 1.90 2.99
CA PHE A 85 6.30 2.96 4.02
C PHE A 85 6.09 4.30 3.33
N PRO A 86 4.94 4.99 3.56
CA PRO A 86 4.74 6.34 3.04
C PRO A 86 5.79 7.31 3.58
N GLU A 87 6.45 8.07 2.70
CA GLU A 87 7.38 9.13 3.06
C GLU A 87 6.65 10.47 3.02
N ASN A 88 6.61 11.20 4.12
CA ASN A 88 5.84 12.46 4.26
C ASN A 88 4.35 12.31 3.87
N ASP A 89 3.74 11.19 4.22
CA ASP A 89 2.37 10.83 3.83
C ASP A 89 2.17 10.64 2.32
N GLU A 90 3.23 10.39 1.56
CA GLU A 90 3.17 10.17 0.12
C GLU A 90 3.64 8.76 -0.27
N VAL A 91 3.03 8.21 -1.32
CA VAL A 91 3.43 6.98 -2.00
C VAL A 91 3.51 7.25 -3.50
N ILE A 92 4.66 6.95 -4.09
CA ILE A 92 4.91 7.14 -5.51
C ILE A 92 4.90 5.79 -6.20
N LEU A 93 3.96 5.60 -7.12
CA LEU A 93 3.92 4.45 -8.01
C LEU A 93 4.45 4.85 -9.38
N SER A 94 5.48 4.20 -9.88
CA SER A 94 6.02 4.52 -11.20
C SER A 94 6.22 3.28 -12.07
N ARG A 95 6.01 3.47 -13.37
CA ARG A 95 6.24 2.44 -14.38
C ARG A 95 7.05 3.00 -15.53
N LYS A 96 8.25 2.48 -15.72
CA LYS A 96 9.13 2.82 -16.83
C LYS A 96 9.15 1.68 -17.86
N ILE A 97 8.88 1.99 -19.11
CA ILE A 97 8.93 1.02 -20.21
C ILE A 97 10.18 1.31 -21.03
N VAL A 98 11.04 0.30 -21.19
CA VAL A 98 12.24 0.36 -22.02
C VAL A 98 12.28 -0.90 -22.87
N ASN A 99 12.40 -0.76 -24.18
CA ASN A 99 12.45 -1.90 -25.12
C ASN A 99 11.27 -2.90 -24.94
N GLY A 100 10.06 -2.39 -24.66
CA GLY A 100 8.86 -3.20 -24.48
C GLY A 100 8.79 -3.95 -23.14
N ARG A 101 9.74 -3.72 -22.23
CA ARG A 101 9.73 -4.26 -20.86
C ARG A 101 9.39 -3.16 -19.86
N GLY A 102 8.39 -3.42 -19.01
CA GLY A 102 8.00 -2.49 -17.95
C GLY A 102 8.70 -2.81 -16.63
N VAL A 103 9.37 -1.83 -16.06
CA VAL A 103 9.90 -1.87 -14.68
C VAL A 103 8.95 -1.08 -13.80
N ALA A 104 8.39 -1.73 -12.77
CA ALA A 104 7.54 -1.10 -11.78
C ALA A 104 8.34 -0.71 -10.54
N LYS A 105 8.07 0.45 -9.96
CA LYS A 105 8.69 0.92 -8.73
C LYS A 105 7.66 1.55 -7.80
N VAL A 106 7.88 1.36 -6.50
CA VAL A 106 7.16 2.02 -5.41
C VAL A 106 8.19 2.74 -4.56
N ASN A 107 8.04 4.04 -4.35
CA ASN A 107 9.01 4.89 -3.63
C ASN A 107 10.45 4.65 -4.09
N ALA A 108 10.66 4.61 -5.42
CA ALA A 108 11.93 4.31 -6.10
C ALA A 108 12.42 2.84 -6.01
N GLU A 109 11.83 1.96 -5.22
CA GLU A 109 12.17 0.54 -5.13
C GLU A 109 11.48 -0.28 -6.21
N SER A 110 12.21 -1.20 -6.83
CA SER A 110 11.66 -2.07 -7.89
C SER A 110 10.80 -3.18 -7.28
N VAL A 111 9.57 -3.31 -7.76
CA VAL A 111 8.62 -4.32 -7.28
C VAL A 111 8.08 -5.18 -8.43
N PRO A 112 7.67 -6.44 -8.18
CA PRO A 112 6.93 -7.24 -9.16
C PRO A 112 5.58 -6.59 -9.50
N ALA A 113 5.08 -6.82 -10.72
CA ALA A 113 3.77 -6.30 -11.14
C ALA A 113 2.59 -6.84 -10.31
N SER A 114 2.72 -8.02 -9.69
CA SER A 114 1.74 -8.55 -8.74
C SER A 114 1.65 -7.70 -7.48
N LYS A 115 2.80 -7.41 -6.85
CA LYS A 115 2.88 -6.56 -5.65
C LYS A 115 2.41 -5.13 -5.96
N MET A 116 2.74 -4.59 -7.15
CA MET A 116 2.23 -3.30 -7.60
C MET A 116 0.69 -3.27 -7.62
N ARG A 117 0.05 -4.32 -8.14
CA ARG A 117 -1.44 -4.41 -8.17
C ARG A 117 -2.06 -4.53 -6.80
N GLU A 118 -1.43 -5.24 -5.87
CA GLU A 118 -1.88 -5.31 -4.48
C GLU A 118 -1.83 -3.95 -3.80
N ILE A 119 -0.71 -3.23 -3.94
CA ILE A 119 -0.56 -1.86 -3.42
C ILE A 119 -1.57 -0.91 -4.07
N ALA A 120 -1.73 -0.99 -5.39
CA ALA A 120 -2.69 -0.18 -6.13
C ALA A 120 -4.13 -0.37 -5.64
N SER A 121 -4.53 -1.61 -5.33
CA SER A 121 -5.88 -1.92 -4.84
C SER A 121 -6.22 -1.32 -3.47
N ILE A 122 -5.23 -0.84 -2.72
CA ILE A 122 -5.41 -0.11 -1.46
C ILE A 122 -5.61 1.39 -1.72
N LEU A 123 -5.00 1.93 -2.79
CA LEU A 123 -4.93 3.37 -3.06
C LEU A 123 -6.01 3.88 -3.99
N ILE A 124 -6.44 3.05 -4.97
CA ILE A 124 -7.31 3.49 -6.06
C ILE A 124 -8.19 2.35 -6.56
N ASP A 125 -9.44 2.67 -6.91
CA ASP A 125 -10.36 1.74 -7.57
C ASP A 125 -10.84 2.34 -8.89
N ILE A 126 -10.77 1.54 -9.98
CA ILE A 126 -11.11 1.99 -11.33
C ILE A 126 -12.31 1.21 -11.84
N HIS A 127 -13.32 1.90 -12.34
CA HIS A 127 -14.57 1.37 -12.81
C HIS A 127 -14.76 1.63 -14.31
N GLY A 128 -14.48 0.63 -15.14
CA GLY A 128 -14.55 0.68 -16.62
C GLY A 128 -14.67 -0.72 -17.25
N GLN A 129 -14.57 -0.80 -18.57
CA GLN A 129 -14.92 -2.02 -19.35
C GLN A 129 -13.93 -3.19 -19.22
N HIS A 130 -12.68 -2.96 -18.80
CA HIS A 130 -11.61 -3.97 -18.85
C HIS A 130 -10.72 -3.99 -17.59
N GLU A 131 -11.21 -3.51 -16.45
CA GLU A 131 -10.33 -3.18 -15.35
C GLU A 131 -10.55 -4.02 -14.08
N HIS A 132 -9.53 -3.98 -13.21
CA HIS A 132 -9.49 -4.68 -11.92
C HIS A 132 -10.55 -4.14 -10.96
N GLN A 133 -11.76 -4.63 -11.10
CA GLN A 133 -12.85 -4.24 -10.23
C GLN A 133 -12.85 -5.16 -9.01
N SER A 134 -12.40 -4.64 -7.89
CA SER A 134 -12.39 -5.36 -6.62
C SER A 134 -13.78 -5.89 -6.27
N LEU A 135 -14.83 -5.11 -6.57
CA LEU A 135 -16.24 -5.45 -6.34
C LEU A 135 -16.80 -6.59 -7.22
N LEU A 136 -16.14 -6.94 -8.33
CA LEU A 136 -16.54 -8.09 -9.16
C LEU A 136 -15.99 -9.42 -8.64
N SER A 137 -15.01 -9.36 -7.75
CA SER A 137 -14.45 -10.56 -7.14
C SER A 137 -15.36 -11.07 -6.03
N LYS A 138 -15.87 -12.28 -6.20
CA LYS A 138 -16.70 -12.96 -5.19
C LYS A 138 -16.04 -12.96 -3.80
N LYS A 139 -14.71 -13.04 -3.73
CA LYS A 139 -13.96 -13.00 -2.47
C LYS A 139 -14.16 -11.70 -1.69
N LYS A 140 -14.38 -10.58 -2.39
CA LYS A 140 -14.62 -9.26 -1.76
C LYS A 140 -16.05 -9.07 -1.28
N HIS A 141 -17.02 -9.83 -1.80
CA HIS A 141 -18.43 -9.68 -1.41
C HIS A 141 -18.65 -9.95 0.09
N LEU A 142 -17.91 -10.92 0.64
CA LEU A 142 -17.95 -11.21 2.07
C LEU A 142 -17.38 -10.08 2.92
N GLU A 143 -16.23 -9.50 2.49
CA GLU A 143 -15.58 -8.38 3.16
C GLU A 143 -16.51 -7.16 3.19
N ILE A 144 -17.07 -6.80 2.04
CA ILE A 144 -18.04 -5.69 1.90
C ILE A 144 -19.25 -5.86 2.82
N LEU A 145 -19.81 -7.07 2.87
CA LEU A 145 -20.93 -7.36 3.75
C LEU A 145 -20.55 -7.24 5.23
N ASP A 146 -19.38 -7.74 5.60
CA ASP A 146 -18.87 -7.67 6.96
C ASP A 146 -18.57 -6.22 7.38
N ASP A 147 -18.02 -5.40 6.48
CA ASP A 147 -17.77 -3.98 6.72
C ASP A 147 -19.10 -3.21 6.88
N TYR A 148 -20.09 -3.52 6.06
CA TYR A 148 -21.44 -2.94 6.19
C TYR A 148 -22.16 -3.35 7.49
N ALA A 149 -21.83 -4.53 8.03
CA ALA A 149 -22.37 -5.04 9.29
C ALA A 149 -21.47 -4.74 10.50
N LYS A 150 -20.39 -3.97 10.36
CA LYS A 150 -19.27 -3.82 11.28
C LYS A 150 -19.68 -3.67 12.74
N GLU A 151 -20.66 -2.84 13.05
CA GLU A 151 -21.10 -2.58 14.43
C GLU A 151 -21.66 -3.83 15.13
N GLU A 152 -22.38 -4.71 14.44
CA GLU A 152 -23.04 -5.89 15.02
C GLU A 152 -22.20 -7.17 14.85
N ILE A 153 -21.36 -7.23 13.80
CA ILE A 153 -20.61 -8.44 13.45
C ILE A 153 -19.23 -8.53 14.12
N PHE A 154 -18.65 -7.42 14.54
CA PHE A 154 -17.27 -7.35 15.03
C PHE A 154 -16.98 -8.36 16.15
N ASP A 155 -17.70 -8.26 17.27
CA ASP A 155 -17.49 -9.17 18.41
C ASP A 155 -17.77 -10.65 18.08
N PRO A 156 -18.90 -11.00 17.36
CA PRO A 156 -19.12 -12.37 16.92
C PRO A 156 -18.04 -12.91 15.98
N LYS A 157 -17.48 -12.06 15.11
CA LYS A 157 -16.45 -12.44 14.14
C LYS A 157 -15.10 -12.70 14.83
N GLU A 158 -14.73 -11.88 15.81
CA GLU A 158 -13.53 -12.14 16.61
C GLU A 158 -13.63 -13.48 17.38
N LYS A 159 -14.78 -13.75 18.00
CA LYS A 159 -15.02 -15.04 18.66
C LYS A 159 -15.01 -16.22 17.70
N LEU A 160 -15.49 -16.01 16.47
CA LEU A 160 -15.41 -17.00 15.39
C LEU A 160 -13.94 -17.28 15.02
N ARG A 161 -13.12 -16.24 14.89
CA ARG A 161 -11.68 -16.38 14.59
C ARG A 161 -10.94 -17.14 15.69
N GLU A 162 -11.22 -16.80 16.94
CA GLU A 162 -10.65 -17.50 18.09
C GLU A 162 -11.07 -18.99 18.10
N ALA A 163 -12.36 -19.27 17.90
CA ALA A 163 -12.89 -20.63 17.84
C ALA A 163 -12.28 -21.41 16.65
N TYR A 164 -12.14 -20.78 15.49
CA TYR A 164 -11.49 -21.37 14.32
C TYR A 164 -10.02 -21.68 14.58
N LYS A 165 -9.29 -20.74 15.17
CA LYS A 165 -7.88 -20.92 15.54
C LYS A 165 -7.71 -22.11 16.48
N ASN A 166 -8.58 -22.21 17.50
CA ASN A 166 -8.58 -23.34 18.43
C ASN A 166 -8.90 -24.68 17.72
N TYR A 167 -9.95 -24.69 16.90
CA TYR A 167 -10.34 -25.89 16.13
C TYR A 167 -9.21 -26.33 15.20
N ARG A 168 -8.58 -25.39 14.46
CA ARG A 168 -7.46 -25.70 13.55
C ARG A 168 -6.24 -26.24 14.30
N ALA A 169 -5.89 -25.65 15.44
CA ALA A 169 -4.80 -26.11 16.25
C ALA A 169 -5.02 -27.56 16.72
N LEU A 170 -6.22 -27.87 17.23
CA LEU A 170 -6.59 -29.22 17.66
C LEU A 170 -6.64 -30.23 16.50
N LEU A 171 -7.10 -29.79 15.33
CA LEU A 171 -7.12 -30.62 14.13
C LEU A 171 -5.72 -30.94 13.60
N GLU A 172 -4.83 -29.96 13.60
CA GLU A 172 -3.42 -30.15 13.22
C GLU A 172 -2.69 -31.01 14.25
N GLU A 173 -2.96 -30.81 15.52
CA GLU A 173 -2.45 -31.62 16.61
C GLU A 173 -2.89 -33.09 16.49
N LEU A 174 -4.17 -33.33 16.16
CA LEU A 174 -4.68 -34.67 15.93
C LEU A 174 -4.04 -35.34 14.71
N LYS A 175 -3.89 -34.60 13.60
CA LYS A 175 -3.21 -35.08 12.39
C LYS A 175 -1.74 -35.42 12.63
N ALA A 176 -1.06 -34.58 13.42
CA ALA A 176 0.33 -34.83 13.79
C ALA A 176 0.50 -35.99 14.76
N ALA A 177 -0.54 -36.30 15.55
CA ALA A 177 -0.54 -37.40 16.48
C ALA A 177 -0.83 -38.80 15.85
N ASP A 178 -1.33 -38.84 14.64
CA ASP A 178 -1.64 -40.11 13.89
C ASP A 178 -0.39 -40.60 13.13
N VAL A 179 0.70 -40.83 13.90
CA VAL A 179 2.02 -41.18 13.37
C VAL A 179 2.36 -42.64 13.75
N ASP A 180 3.06 -43.35 12.85
CA ASP A 180 3.56 -44.70 13.05
C ASP A 180 4.56 -44.79 14.23
N GLU A 181 4.64 -45.94 14.92
CA GLU A 181 5.41 -46.10 16.15
C GLU A 181 6.91 -45.82 15.97
N GLU A 182 7.49 -46.17 14.82
CA GLU A 182 8.89 -45.82 14.52
C GLU A 182 9.12 -44.33 14.35
N GLU A 183 8.17 -43.62 13.75
CA GLU A 183 8.24 -42.20 13.53
C GLU A 183 8.03 -41.42 14.86
N ARG A 184 7.17 -41.96 15.72
CA ARG A 184 6.96 -41.44 17.09
C ARG A 184 8.24 -41.52 17.96
N LEU A 185 8.94 -42.67 17.92
CA LEU A 185 10.20 -42.81 18.67
C LEU A 185 11.29 -41.88 18.16
N ARG A 186 11.34 -41.64 16.85
CA ARG A 186 12.24 -40.64 16.27
C ARG A 186 11.86 -39.20 16.70
N GLU A 187 10.56 -38.89 16.70
CA GLU A 187 10.04 -37.59 17.14
C GLU A 187 10.37 -37.34 18.62
N ILE A 188 10.19 -38.36 19.50
CA ILE A 188 10.55 -38.26 20.90
C ILE A 188 12.03 -37.87 21.05
N SER A 189 12.93 -38.59 20.40
CA SER A 189 14.37 -38.33 20.50
C SER A 189 14.75 -36.94 19.99
N PHE A 190 14.08 -36.46 18.96
CA PHE A 190 14.32 -35.14 18.40
C PHE A 190 13.81 -34.01 19.32
N LEU A 191 12.60 -34.17 19.88
CA LEU A 191 12.03 -33.24 20.85
C LEU A 191 12.87 -33.13 22.12
N GLU A 192 13.38 -34.26 22.62
CA GLU A 192 14.28 -34.27 23.79
C GLU A 192 15.54 -33.46 23.51
N TYR A 193 16.09 -33.56 22.32
CA TYR A 193 17.27 -32.77 21.91
C TYR A 193 16.96 -31.26 21.84
N GLU A 194 15.86 -30.88 21.17
CA GLU A 194 15.49 -29.48 20.97
C GLU A 194 15.09 -28.78 22.29
N ILE A 195 14.35 -29.49 23.15
CA ILE A 195 14.00 -28.97 24.48
C ILE A 195 15.29 -28.67 25.26
N LYS A 196 16.22 -29.61 25.25
CA LYS A 196 17.49 -29.46 25.94
C LYS A 196 18.30 -28.27 25.40
N GLU A 197 18.34 -28.06 24.11
CA GLU A 197 19.05 -26.93 23.48
C GLU A 197 18.47 -25.58 23.92
N ILE A 198 17.14 -25.47 24.01
CA ILE A 198 16.47 -24.21 24.45
C ILE A 198 16.65 -24.01 25.98
N GLU A 199 16.53 -25.08 26.78
CA GLU A 199 16.71 -24.99 28.22
C GLU A 199 18.13 -24.64 28.63
N GLU A 200 19.14 -25.21 27.94
CA GLU A 200 20.56 -24.90 28.19
C GLU A 200 20.90 -23.44 27.85
N ALA A 201 20.13 -22.79 26.96
CA ALA A 201 20.36 -21.40 26.62
C ALA A 201 19.90 -20.37 27.67
N ASP A 202 19.13 -20.78 28.69
CA ASP A 202 18.67 -19.95 29.84
C ASP A 202 18.12 -18.57 29.36
N LEU A 203 17.13 -18.60 28.47
CA LEU A 203 16.55 -17.40 27.83
C LEU A 203 15.71 -16.59 28.83
N LYS A 204 15.86 -15.25 28.80
CA LYS A 204 15.08 -14.31 29.62
C LYS A 204 14.31 -13.35 28.73
N GLU A 205 13.04 -13.13 29.00
CA GLU A 205 12.23 -12.16 28.27
C GLU A 205 12.86 -10.77 28.30
N GLY A 206 12.98 -10.15 27.12
CA GLY A 206 13.56 -8.82 26.96
C GLY A 206 15.10 -8.80 26.99
N GLU A 207 15.79 -9.94 27.18
CA GLU A 207 17.25 -10.03 27.16
C GLU A 207 17.81 -9.57 25.80
N ASP A 208 17.16 -9.97 24.73
CA ASP A 208 17.56 -9.63 23.35
C ASP A 208 17.47 -8.13 23.06
N GLU A 209 16.37 -7.49 23.45
CA GLU A 209 16.19 -6.04 23.26
C GLU A 209 17.22 -5.25 24.09
N ALA A 210 17.43 -5.64 25.34
CA ALA A 210 18.42 -5.03 26.20
C ALA A 210 19.85 -5.22 25.64
N LEU A 211 20.18 -6.44 25.23
CA LEU A 211 21.48 -6.80 24.70
C LEU A 211 21.75 -6.14 23.35
N GLU A 212 20.73 -6.04 22.45
CA GLU A 212 20.84 -5.29 21.20
C GLU A 212 21.06 -3.79 21.43
N ALA A 213 20.36 -3.21 22.42
CA ALA A 213 20.52 -1.80 22.76
C ALA A 213 21.95 -1.54 23.27
N ASP A 214 22.46 -2.43 24.13
CA ASP A 214 23.82 -2.32 24.64
C ASP A 214 24.86 -2.60 23.55
N TYR A 215 24.67 -3.63 22.72
CA TYR A 215 25.54 -3.92 21.58
C TYR A 215 25.64 -2.73 20.61
N ARG A 216 24.53 -2.07 20.31
CA ARG A 216 24.53 -0.85 19.46
C ARG A 216 25.35 0.26 20.08
N LYS A 217 25.23 0.47 21.40
CA LYS A 217 26.06 1.47 22.12
C LYS A 217 27.53 1.13 22.04
N PHE A 218 27.89 -0.12 22.36
CA PHE A 218 29.27 -0.60 22.31
C PHE A 218 29.83 -0.62 20.89
N SER A 219 29.07 -1.07 19.90
CA SER A 219 29.46 -1.06 18.48
C SER A 219 29.72 0.34 17.95
N ASN A 220 28.89 1.31 18.36
CA ASN A 220 29.13 2.72 18.03
C ASN A 220 30.36 3.24 18.76
N GLY A 221 30.53 2.91 20.04
CA GLY A 221 31.73 3.23 20.82
C GLY A 221 32.99 2.68 20.14
N LYS A 222 32.97 1.40 19.71
CA LYS A 222 34.09 0.79 18.96
C LYS A 222 34.42 1.53 17.69
N LYS A 223 33.41 1.85 16.86
CA LYS A 223 33.62 2.62 15.62
C LYS A 223 34.19 4.02 15.89
N ILE A 224 33.69 4.67 16.94
CA ILE A 224 34.23 5.98 17.36
C ILE A 224 35.68 5.83 17.76
N MET A 225 36.00 4.84 18.60
CA MET A 225 37.39 4.59 19.05
C MET A 225 38.32 4.22 17.88
N GLU A 226 37.87 3.36 16.95
CA GLU A 226 38.61 3.03 15.75
C GLU A 226 38.90 4.27 14.89
N ALA A 227 37.89 5.13 14.70
CA ALA A 227 38.04 6.38 13.93
C ALA A 227 38.97 7.37 14.63
N VAL A 228 38.83 7.56 15.95
CA VAL A 228 39.66 8.45 16.76
C VAL A 228 41.10 7.94 16.80
N ASN A 229 41.30 6.65 17.02
CA ASN A 229 42.63 6.03 16.97
C ASN A 229 43.30 6.17 15.59
N ALA A 230 42.51 5.93 14.51
CA ALA A 230 43.05 6.13 13.15
C ALA A 230 43.42 7.58 12.89
N ALA A 231 42.58 8.54 13.33
CA ALA A 231 42.91 9.97 13.24
C ALA A 231 44.19 10.28 14.02
N TYR A 232 44.32 9.81 15.24
CA TYR A 232 45.51 9.99 16.08
C TYR A 232 46.78 9.36 15.48
N GLN A 233 46.64 8.18 14.85
CA GLN A 233 47.77 7.55 14.12
C GLN A 233 48.26 8.44 12.98
N TYR A 234 47.34 8.97 12.16
CA TYR A 234 47.74 9.83 11.04
C TYR A 234 48.27 11.19 11.46
N THR A 235 47.80 11.74 12.58
CA THR A 235 48.17 13.10 13.00
C THR A 235 49.32 13.14 13.99
N GLY A 236 49.49 12.12 14.88
CA GLY A 236 50.44 12.21 15.99
C GLY A 236 51.24 10.95 16.36
N ASN A 237 50.77 9.72 16.03
CA ASN A 237 51.32 8.49 16.65
C ASN A 237 52.04 7.52 15.69
N GLN A 238 52.07 7.75 14.37
CA GLN A 238 52.85 6.92 13.42
C GLN A 238 54.08 7.67 12.89
N SER A 239 55.07 6.94 12.35
CA SER A 239 56.15 7.56 11.57
C SER A 239 55.56 8.25 10.31
N ASP A 240 56.10 9.40 9.98
CA ASP A 240 55.60 10.28 8.91
C ASP A 240 54.16 10.81 9.12
N ASN A 241 53.77 11.01 10.37
CA ASN A 241 52.50 11.65 10.72
C ASN A 241 52.51 13.17 10.45
N VAL A 242 51.34 13.79 10.51
CA VAL A 242 51.21 15.22 10.22
C VAL A 242 52.07 16.08 11.14
N SER A 243 52.11 15.79 12.45
CA SER A 243 52.94 16.53 13.43
C SER A 243 54.42 16.42 13.13
N GLU A 244 54.88 15.25 12.73
CA GLU A 244 56.30 15.06 12.35
C GLU A 244 56.63 15.77 11.04
N LEU A 245 55.70 15.70 10.04
CA LEU A 245 55.88 16.35 8.73
C LEU A 245 55.86 17.87 8.85
N THR A 246 54.93 18.44 9.65
CA THR A 246 54.86 19.88 9.92
C THR A 246 56.12 20.35 10.64
N GLY A 247 56.60 19.59 11.65
CA GLY A 247 57.83 19.88 12.34
C GLY A 247 59.10 19.77 11.46
N ARG A 248 59.13 18.85 10.48
CA ARG A 248 60.21 18.81 9.47
C ARG A 248 60.16 20.03 8.56
N ALA A 249 58.96 20.39 8.05
CA ALA A 249 58.78 21.54 7.18
C ALA A 249 59.09 22.86 7.90
N LEU A 250 58.73 23.00 9.18
CA LEU A 250 59.11 24.14 10.00
C LEU A 250 60.63 24.33 10.10
N ARG A 251 61.37 23.24 10.29
CA ARG A 251 62.87 23.32 10.35
C ARG A 251 63.41 23.84 9.04
N GLU A 252 62.87 23.40 7.88
CA GLU A 252 63.35 23.88 6.58
C GLU A 252 63.02 25.37 6.37
N LEU A 253 61.82 25.80 6.74
CA LEU A 253 61.39 27.20 6.61
C LEU A 253 62.15 28.09 7.59
N ASN A 254 62.43 27.65 8.81
CA ASN A 254 63.23 28.38 9.80
C ASN A 254 64.64 28.64 9.32
N ALA A 255 65.28 27.68 8.63
CA ALA A 255 66.58 27.87 8.04
C ALA A 255 66.62 28.96 6.94
N ALA A 256 65.48 29.20 6.28
CA ALA A 256 65.34 30.15 5.17
C ALA A 256 64.71 31.50 5.58
N SER A 257 63.96 31.56 6.67
CA SER A 257 63.21 32.74 7.14
C SER A 257 64.10 33.96 7.47
N ALA A 258 65.34 33.71 7.82
CA ALA A 258 66.32 34.78 8.05
C ALA A 258 66.71 35.56 6.77
N TYR A 259 66.36 35.02 5.58
CA TYR A 259 66.76 35.59 4.30
C TYR A 259 65.68 36.21 3.48
N ASP A 260 64.40 35.93 3.84
CA ASP A 260 63.24 36.46 3.11
C ASP A 260 62.01 36.63 4.04
N GLU A 261 61.47 37.86 4.12
CA GLU A 261 60.33 38.23 4.96
C GLU A 261 59.03 37.48 4.57
N LYS A 262 58.87 37.11 3.29
CA LYS A 262 57.74 36.30 2.87
C LYS A 262 57.84 34.86 3.37
N VAL A 263 59.07 34.33 3.43
CA VAL A 263 59.32 32.98 3.99
C VAL A 263 59.08 32.98 5.49
N LYS A 264 59.38 34.07 6.18
CA LYS A 264 59.06 34.24 7.60
C LYS A 264 57.56 34.23 7.86
N GLY A 265 56.75 34.92 7.02
CA GLY A 265 55.30 34.85 7.11
C GLY A 265 54.72 33.43 6.86
N LEU A 266 55.36 32.65 5.99
CA LEU A 266 54.98 31.23 5.78
C LEU A 266 55.39 30.34 6.97
N GLU A 267 56.54 30.60 7.58
CA GLU A 267 56.99 29.93 8.81
C GLU A 267 56.01 30.18 9.97
N GLU A 268 55.58 31.43 10.19
CA GLU A 268 54.61 31.79 11.23
C GLU A 268 53.26 31.08 11.00
N GLN A 269 52.76 31.02 9.76
CA GLN A 269 51.56 30.28 9.42
C GLN A 269 51.69 28.78 9.67
N LEU A 270 52.84 28.18 9.30
CA LEU A 270 53.07 26.76 9.52
C LEU A 270 53.25 26.44 11.00
N LEU A 271 53.84 27.35 11.78
CA LEU A 271 53.95 27.22 13.24
C LEU A 271 52.56 27.22 13.91
N GLU A 272 51.64 28.05 13.42
CA GLU A 272 50.27 28.09 13.90
C GLU A 272 49.54 26.76 13.60
N ILE A 273 49.73 26.21 12.39
CA ILE A 273 49.22 24.87 12.01
C ILE A 273 49.84 23.78 12.90
N ASP A 274 51.13 23.80 13.14
CA ASP A 274 51.81 22.80 13.99
C ASP A 274 51.28 22.84 15.42
N ASN A 275 51.05 24.01 15.99
CA ASN A 275 50.43 24.18 17.30
C ASN A 275 49.02 23.62 17.34
N LEU A 276 48.18 23.92 16.33
CA LEU A 276 46.85 23.40 16.23
C LEU A 276 46.80 21.85 16.10
N VAL A 277 47.74 21.29 15.34
CA VAL A 277 47.88 19.83 15.21
C VAL A 277 48.29 19.20 16.54
N ASN A 278 49.21 19.83 17.28
CA ASN A 278 49.65 19.32 18.58
C ASN A 278 48.53 19.42 19.64
N ASP A 279 47.76 20.51 19.66
CA ASP A 279 46.59 20.64 20.54
C ASP A 279 45.53 19.61 20.20
N PHE A 280 45.20 19.45 18.90
CA PHE A 280 44.27 18.42 18.43
C PHE A 280 44.71 17.01 18.82
N ASN A 281 46.01 16.69 18.67
CA ASN A 281 46.55 15.40 19.09
C ASN A 281 46.45 15.16 20.60
N ARG A 282 46.58 16.21 21.40
CA ARG A 282 46.34 16.13 22.85
C ARG A 282 44.91 15.82 23.18
N GLU A 283 43.95 16.54 22.55
CA GLU A 283 42.54 16.27 22.74
C GLU A 283 42.13 14.86 22.29
N LEU A 284 42.72 14.35 21.18
CA LEU A 284 42.51 12.96 20.76
C LEU A 284 43.07 11.95 21.77
N ALA A 285 44.26 12.21 22.31
CA ALA A 285 44.88 11.33 23.31
C ALA A 285 44.06 11.31 24.61
N ASP A 286 43.62 12.48 25.09
CA ASP A 286 42.77 12.59 26.26
C ASP A 286 41.45 11.85 26.06
N TYR A 287 40.81 11.99 24.85
CA TYR A 287 39.59 11.26 24.54
C TYR A 287 39.80 9.75 24.51
N ILE A 288 40.92 9.25 24.00
CA ILE A 288 41.27 7.84 23.97
C ILE A 288 41.47 7.30 25.39
N ASP A 289 42.15 8.07 26.24
CA ASP A 289 42.45 7.68 27.63
C ASP A 289 41.18 7.73 28.53
N GLU A 290 40.27 8.66 28.27
CA GLU A 290 39.00 8.76 28.98
C GLU A 290 37.98 7.67 28.59
N THR A 291 38.14 7.05 27.42
CA THR A 291 37.18 6.10 26.87
C THR A 291 37.70 4.66 27.08
N GLU A 292 37.34 4.05 28.19
CA GLU A 292 37.57 2.62 28.42
C GLU A 292 36.64 1.79 27.53
N PHE A 293 37.20 1.08 26.55
CA PHE A 293 36.47 0.09 25.77
C PHE A 293 36.80 -1.32 26.25
N ASP A 294 35.81 -2.02 26.80
CA ASP A 294 35.94 -3.39 27.27
C ASP A 294 35.65 -4.39 26.14
N ASP A 295 36.70 -4.79 25.45
CA ASP A 295 36.65 -5.78 24.36
C ASP A 295 36.10 -7.14 24.84
N GLU A 296 36.34 -7.54 26.10
CA GLU A 296 35.87 -8.82 26.61
C GLU A 296 34.33 -8.81 26.82
N THR A 297 33.84 -7.71 27.34
CA THR A 297 32.36 -7.52 27.49
C THR A 297 31.70 -7.43 26.13
N PHE A 298 32.29 -6.71 25.17
CA PHE A 298 31.76 -6.63 23.80
C PHE A 298 31.69 -8.02 23.13
N TYR A 299 32.79 -8.79 23.21
CA TYR A 299 32.86 -10.14 22.67
C TYR A 299 31.82 -11.09 23.31
N ARG A 300 31.62 -10.97 24.62
CA ARG A 300 30.56 -11.76 25.32
C ARG A 300 29.17 -11.40 24.84
N MET A 301 28.88 -10.10 24.64
CA MET A 301 27.60 -9.63 24.09
C MET A 301 27.39 -10.15 22.66
N GLU A 302 28.40 -10.03 21.79
CA GLU A 302 28.35 -10.51 20.41
C GLU A 302 28.06 -12.02 20.37
N LYS A 303 28.80 -12.80 21.14
CA LYS A 303 28.59 -14.23 21.23
C LYS A 303 27.19 -14.58 21.74
N ARG A 304 26.69 -13.83 22.75
CA ARG A 304 25.35 -14.07 23.30
C ARG A 304 24.25 -13.67 22.31
N LEU A 305 24.43 -12.55 21.58
CA LEU A 305 23.52 -12.14 20.49
C LEU A 305 23.49 -13.16 19.36
N ASP A 306 24.65 -13.68 18.94
CA ASP A 306 24.72 -14.73 17.93
C ASP A 306 23.97 -16.00 18.39
N GLU A 307 24.12 -16.40 19.65
CA GLU A 307 23.40 -17.50 20.25
C GLU A 307 21.88 -17.26 20.25
N LEU A 308 21.44 -16.08 20.71
CA LEU A 308 20.02 -15.69 20.68
C LEU A 308 19.47 -15.62 19.27
N ASN A 309 20.20 -15.02 18.33
CA ASN A 309 19.80 -14.94 16.92
C ASN A 309 19.76 -16.32 16.26
N HIS A 310 20.68 -17.20 16.61
CA HIS A 310 20.64 -18.58 16.16
C HIS A 310 19.36 -19.28 16.64
N LEU A 311 19.02 -19.15 17.91
CA LEU A 311 17.80 -19.71 18.48
C LEU A 311 16.55 -19.05 17.90
N LYS A 312 16.55 -17.72 17.72
CA LYS A 312 15.47 -16.99 17.05
C LYS A 312 15.23 -17.47 15.62
N SER A 313 16.30 -17.65 14.87
CA SER A 313 16.19 -18.16 13.49
C SER A 313 15.67 -19.59 13.40
N LYS A 314 15.83 -20.37 14.46
CA LYS A 314 15.49 -21.79 14.52
C LYS A 314 14.12 -22.05 15.13
N TYR A 315 13.74 -21.28 16.18
CA TYR A 315 12.58 -21.60 17.04
C TYR A 315 11.52 -20.51 17.10
N GLY A 316 11.79 -19.27 16.69
CA GLY A 316 10.80 -18.18 16.75
C GLY A 316 11.44 -16.81 16.61
N SER A 317 10.67 -15.79 16.25
CA SER A 317 11.19 -14.46 15.97
C SER A 317 11.54 -13.65 17.24
N THR A 318 10.97 -14.02 18.38
CA THR A 318 11.21 -13.39 19.69
C THR A 318 11.53 -14.44 20.73
N ILE A 319 12.12 -14.02 21.87
CA ILE A 319 12.35 -14.92 23.01
C ILE A 319 11.02 -15.46 23.55
N ALA A 320 9.98 -14.64 23.56
CA ALA A 320 8.64 -15.10 23.97
C ALA A 320 8.11 -16.20 23.03
N ASP A 321 8.35 -16.08 21.71
CA ASP A 321 7.99 -17.11 20.74
C ASP A 321 8.76 -18.41 21.01
N ILE A 322 10.07 -18.31 21.30
CA ILE A 322 10.92 -19.48 21.61
C ILE A 322 10.44 -20.19 22.88
N LEU A 323 10.14 -19.44 23.94
CA LEU A 323 9.61 -19.99 25.19
C LEU A 323 8.23 -20.63 25.00
N SER A 324 7.38 -19.99 24.21
CA SER A 324 6.09 -20.59 23.82
C SER A 324 6.27 -21.88 23.01
N GLU A 325 7.28 -21.92 22.13
CA GLU A 325 7.60 -23.13 21.36
C GLU A 325 8.19 -24.23 22.26
N LEU A 326 8.99 -23.88 23.26
CA LEU A 326 9.47 -24.81 24.26
C LEU A 326 8.31 -25.48 25.02
N GLU A 327 7.33 -24.70 25.50
CA GLU A 327 6.15 -25.25 26.18
C GLU A 327 5.37 -26.21 25.27
N LYS A 328 5.20 -25.86 23.98
CA LYS A 328 4.55 -26.75 23.02
C LYS A 328 5.32 -28.05 22.81
N LYS A 329 6.66 -27.98 22.70
CA LYS A 329 7.52 -29.17 22.54
C LYS A 329 7.50 -30.05 23.75
N GLN A 330 7.56 -29.48 24.97
CA GLN A 330 7.43 -30.21 26.22
C GLN A 330 6.06 -30.87 26.34
N GLY A 331 4.98 -30.14 26.02
CA GLY A 331 3.63 -30.70 25.98
C GLY A 331 3.51 -31.83 24.96
N ARG A 332 4.13 -31.68 23.79
CA ARG A 332 4.14 -32.71 22.75
C ARG A 332 4.91 -33.97 23.18
N LEU A 333 6.07 -33.81 23.83
CA LEU A 333 6.87 -34.91 24.35
C LEU A 333 6.07 -35.74 25.38
N GLN A 334 5.42 -35.06 26.32
CA GLN A 334 4.58 -35.72 27.31
C GLN A 334 3.40 -36.46 26.69
N GLN A 335 2.81 -35.89 25.61
CA GLN A 335 1.70 -36.49 24.88
C GLN A 335 2.09 -37.77 24.14
N LEU A 336 3.31 -37.81 23.58
CA LEU A 336 3.83 -38.99 22.88
C LEU A 336 4.14 -40.14 23.85
N GLN A 337 4.33 -39.84 25.15
CA GLN A 337 4.56 -40.84 26.20
C GLN A 337 3.27 -41.49 26.70
N ASP A 338 2.13 -40.73 26.68
CA ASP A 338 0.82 -41.22 27.14
C ASP A 338 -0.22 -41.27 26.01
N PHE A 339 0.19 -41.82 24.86
CA PHE A 339 -0.44 -41.68 23.57
C PHE A 339 -1.94 -42.05 23.48
N ASP A 340 -2.36 -43.18 24.00
CA ASP A 340 -3.74 -43.66 23.82
C ASP A 340 -4.79 -42.82 24.55
N GLN A 341 -4.47 -42.42 25.75
CA GLN A 341 -5.35 -41.58 26.56
C GLN A 341 -5.40 -40.15 26.02
N TYR A 342 -4.26 -39.70 25.47
CA TYR A 342 -4.13 -38.40 24.85
C TYR A 342 -4.98 -38.27 23.60
N ILE A 343 -4.91 -39.24 22.65
CA ILE A 343 -5.73 -39.23 21.42
C ILE A 343 -7.22 -39.20 21.75
N GLY A 344 -7.66 -39.97 22.74
CA GLY A 344 -9.05 -39.96 23.20
C GLY A 344 -9.49 -38.56 23.68
N ASN A 345 -8.67 -37.92 24.51
CA ASN A 345 -8.94 -36.56 25.02
C ASN A 345 -8.89 -35.51 23.92
N LEU A 346 -7.98 -35.66 22.96
CA LEU A 346 -7.84 -34.73 21.85
C LEU A 346 -9.05 -34.77 20.90
N LYS A 347 -9.54 -35.98 20.58
CA LYS A 347 -10.77 -36.15 19.80
C LYS A 347 -11.98 -35.53 20.47
N GLN A 348 -12.08 -35.67 21.81
CA GLN A 348 -13.18 -35.03 22.55
C GLN A 348 -13.06 -33.50 22.50
N LYS A 349 -11.88 -32.94 22.76
CA LYS A 349 -11.63 -31.48 22.64
C LYS A 349 -11.92 -30.92 21.26
N LEU A 350 -11.56 -31.68 20.20
CA LEU A 350 -11.83 -31.31 18.83
C LEU A 350 -13.33 -31.25 18.56
N ALA A 351 -14.10 -32.24 19.04
CA ALA A 351 -15.56 -32.27 18.88
C ALA A 351 -16.23 -31.08 19.60
N ASP A 352 -15.78 -30.77 20.82
CA ASP A 352 -16.28 -29.61 21.57
C ASP A 352 -15.93 -28.28 20.87
N ALA A 353 -14.69 -28.15 20.36
CA ALA A 353 -14.26 -26.98 19.61
C ALA A 353 -15.02 -26.81 18.28
N GLU A 354 -15.34 -27.91 17.59
CA GLU A 354 -16.17 -27.89 16.37
C GLU A 354 -17.60 -27.42 16.67
N GLN A 355 -18.18 -27.87 17.76
CA GLN A 355 -19.51 -27.43 18.17
C GLN A 355 -19.54 -25.93 18.49
N ASP A 356 -18.55 -25.42 19.20
CA ASP A 356 -18.42 -23.98 19.47
C ASP A 356 -18.18 -23.18 18.20
N LEU A 357 -17.31 -23.64 17.30
CA LEU A 357 -17.07 -23.03 16.00
C LEU A 357 -18.37 -22.93 15.20
N LYS A 358 -19.13 -24.03 15.10
CA LYS A 358 -20.42 -24.06 14.40
C LYS A 358 -21.41 -23.05 14.98
N LYS A 359 -21.48 -22.92 16.28
CA LYS A 359 -22.34 -21.94 16.96
C LYS A 359 -22.00 -20.50 16.56
N TYR A 360 -20.70 -20.16 16.49
CA TYR A 360 -20.27 -18.83 16.06
C TYR A 360 -20.46 -18.63 14.55
N CYS A 361 -20.25 -19.65 13.71
CA CYS A 361 -20.58 -19.61 12.30
C CYS A 361 -22.06 -19.28 12.08
N ASP A 362 -22.96 -19.98 12.78
CA ASP A 362 -24.40 -19.75 12.69
C ASP A 362 -24.81 -18.35 13.15
N LYS A 363 -24.17 -17.83 14.19
CA LYS A 363 -24.42 -16.48 14.70
C LYS A 363 -23.97 -15.42 13.70
N VAL A 364 -22.77 -15.54 13.14
CA VAL A 364 -22.22 -14.63 12.14
C VAL A 364 -23.07 -14.70 10.86
N SER A 365 -23.43 -15.89 10.39
CA SER A 365 -24.28 -16.09 9.22
C SER A 365 -25.66 -15.41 9.36
N LYS A 366 -26.28 -15.48 10.54
CA LYS A 366 -27.55 -14.77 10.80
C LYS A 366 -27.39 -13.25 10.67
N ILE A 367 -26.33 -12.69 11.20
CA ILE A 367 -26.05 -11.25 11.10
C ILE A 367 -25.81 -10.88 9.63
N ARG A 368 -24.98 -11.63 8.91
CA ARG A 368 -24.72 -11.43 7.48
C ARG A 368 -25.99 -11.43 6.65
N LYS A 369 -26.86 -12.42 6.82
CA LYS A 369 -28.15 -12.52 6.10
C LYS A 369 -29.09 -11.36 6.42
N LYS A 370 -29.07 -10.87 7.66
CA LYS A 370 -29.84 -9.68 8.06
C LYS A 370 -29.33 -8.42 7.34
N TYR A 371 -28.00 -8.22 7.34
CA TYR A 371 -27.37 -7.05 6.73
C TYR A 371 -27.34 -7.13 5.20
N ALA A 372 -27.22 -8.32 4.62
CA ALA A 372 -27.36 -8.51 3.19
C ALA A 372 -28.69 -7.98 2.64
N LYS A 373 -29.80 -8.25 3.34
CA LYS A 373 -31.11 -7.71 2.97
C LYS A 373 -31.17 -6.19 3.06
N LYS A 374 -30.52 -5.58 4.06
CA LYS A 374 -30.44 -4.13 4.19
C LYS A 374 -29.59 -3.52 3.07
N LEU A 375 -28.41 -4.08 2.85
CA LEU A 375 -27.48 -3.63 1.82
C LEU A 375 -28.09 -3.74 0.42
N THR A 376 -28.63 -4.90 0.07
CA THR A 376 -29.26 -5.10 -1.25
C THR A 376 -30.46 -4.20 -1.46
N GLY A 377 -31.25 -3.94 -0.41
CA GLY A 377 -32.34 -2.98 -0.46
C GLY A 377 -31.86 -1.55 -0.72
N ALA A 378 -30.84 -1.08 0.01
CA ALA A 378 -30.27 0.24 -0.16
C ALA A 378 -29.65 0.43 -1.56
N VAL A 379 -28.92 -0.59 -2.05
CA VAL A 379 -28.34 -0.58 -3.41
C VAL A 379 -29.45 -0.58 -4.47
N THR A 380 -30.52 -1.34 -4.29
CA THR A 380 -31.66 -1.35 -5.21
C THR A 380 -32.30 0.05 -5.33
N GLU A 381 -32.49 0.75 -4.22
CA GLU A 381 -33.02 2.13 -4.25
C GLU A 381 -32.03 3.09 -4.93
N ALA A 382 -30.74 2.97 -4.63
CA ALA A 382 -29.72 3.78 -5.29
C ALA A 382 -29.66 3.53 -6.82
N LEU A 383 -29.87 2.28 -7.25
CA LEU A 383 -29.95 1.91 -8.68
C LEU A 383 -31.20 2.49 -9.37
N LYS A 384 -32.34 2.51 -8.69
CA LYS A 384 -33.56 3.17 -9.21
C LYS A 384 -33.33 4.66 -9.43
N ASP A 385 -32.61 5.33 -8.52
CA ASP A 385 -32.21 6.72 -8.70
C ASP A 385 -31.33 6.93 -9.94
N LEU A 386 -30.58 5.92 -10.36
CA LEU A 386 -29.78 5.92 -11.58
C LEU A 386 -30.51 5.41 -12.83
N ASN A 387 -31.85 5.38 -12.76
CA ASN A 387 -32.74 5.01 -13.85
C ASN A 387 -32.76 3.51 -14.24
N PHE A 388 -32.38 2.63 -13.30
CA PHE A 388 -32.62 1.19 -13.42
C PHE A 388 -34.02 0.86 -12.84
N LEU A 389 -35.08 1.03 -13.64
CA LEU A 389 -36.49 1.03 -13.14
C LEU A 389 -36.93 -0.33 -12.58
N ASP A 390 -36.50 -1.43 -13.19
CA ASP A 390 -36.89 -2.80 -12.85
C ASP A 390 -35.72 -3.67 -12.38
N VAL A 391 -34.75 -3.05 -11.70
CA VAL A 391 -33.56 -3.73 -11.21
C VAL A 391 -33.91 -4.66 -10.04
N LYS A 392 -33.32 -5.85 -10.08
CA LYS A 392 -33.21 -6.77 -8.94
C LYS A 392 -31.77 -6.89 -8.54
N PHE A 393 -31.47 -6.58 -7.29
CA PHE A 393 -30.14 -6.73 -6.72
C PHE A 393 -30.24 -7.58 -5.46
N GLU A 394 -29.61 -8.74 -5.48
CA GLU A 394 -29.75 -9.77 -4.46
C GLU A 394 -28.36 -10.27 -4.02
N MET A 395 -28.32 -10.93 -2.87
CA MET A 395 -27.14 -11.65 -2.42
C MET A 395 -27.49 -13.11 -2.17
N GLU A 396 -26.86 -13.99 -2.93
CA GLU A 396 -26.95 -15.42 -2.75
C GLU A 396 -25.90 -15.89 -1.75
N PHE A 397 -26.27 -16.79 -0.85
CA PHE A 397 -25.35 -17.38 0.13
C PHE A 397 -25.04 -18.82 -0.25
N GLY A 398 -23.83 -19.04 -0.77
CA GLY A 398 -23.23 -20.36 -0.82
C GLY A 398 -22.63 -20.74 0.54
N GLN A 399 -22.12 -21.96 0.61
CA GLN A 399 -21.34 -22.44 1.75
C GLN A 399 -20.00 -23.01 1.26
N THR A 400 -18.94 -22.74 1.99
CA THR A 400 -17.64 -23.38 1.80
C THR A 400 -17.71 -24.82 2.26
N ALA A 401 -16.92 -25.71 1.65
CA ALA A 401 -16.84 -27.12 2.04
C ALA A 401 -16.24 -27.29 3.45
N ASP A 402 -15.30 -26.41 3.80
CA ASP A 402 -14.57 -26.43 5.07
C ASP A 402 -14.84 -25.14 5.85
N TYR A 403 -14.65 -25.23 7.17
CA TYR A 403 -14.61 -24.05 8.01
C TYR A 403 -13.43 -23.14 7.65
N THR A 404 -13.66 -21.84 7.69
CA THR A 404 -12.62 -20.81 7.50
C THR A 404 -12.57 -19.87 8.70
N ALA A 405 -11.55 -19.04 8.79
CA ALA A 405 -11.47 -17.98 9.79
C ALA A 405 -12.63 -16.98 9.71
N ASN A 406 -13.33 -16.93 8.55
CA ASN A 406 -14.49 -16.10 8.30
C ASN A 406 -15.83 -16.88 8.36
N GLY A 407 -15.81 -18.13 8.80
CA GLY A 407 -16.97 -19.01 8.84
C GLY A 407 -17.15 -19.81 7.55
N THR A 408 -18.41 -20.16 7.24
CA THR A 408 -18.77 -21.02 6.09
C THR A 408 -19.56 -20.27 5.02
N ASP A 409 -19.90 -19.00 5.22
CA ASP A 409 -20.64 -18.23 4.23
C ASP A 409 -19.76 -17.88 3.01
N ASP A 410 -20.30 -18.06 1.81
CA ASP A 410 -19.71 -17.70 0.53
C ASP A 410 -20.70 -16.87 -0.29
N PRO A 411 -20.94 -15.59 0.10
CA PRO A 411 -21.94 -14.74 -0.52
C PRO A 411 -21.51 -14.25 -1.90
N GLU A 412 -22.47 -14.10 -2.82
CA GLU A 412 -22.28 -13.55 -4.16
C GLU A 412 -23.35 -12.52 -4.49
N PHE A 413 -22.97 -11.35 -4.98
CA PHE A 413 -23.90 -10.36 -5.51
C PHE A 413 -24.43 -10.80 -6.87
N LEU A 414 -25.76 -10.82 -6.97
CA LEU A 414 -26.51 -11.11 -8.19
C LEU A 414 -27.31 -9.88 -8.60
N ILE A 415 -27.38 -9.64 -9.91
CA ILE A 415 -28.16 -8.53 -10.48
C ILE A 415 -28.93 -8.95 -11.73
N SER A 416 -30.09 -8.35 -11.91
CA SER A 416 -30.81 -8.26 -13.17
C SER A 416 -31.18 -6.80 -13.42
N THR A 417 -30.80 -6.27 -14.57
CA THR A 417 -31.03 -4.87 -14.96
C THR A 417 -32.28 -4.68 -15.82
N ASN A 418 -32.84 -5.78 -16.36
CA ASN A 418 -33.98 -5.75 -17.28
C ASN A 418 -35.17 -6.60 -16.77
N PRO A 419 -36.40 -6.19 -17.03
CA PRO A 419 -37.58 -6.99 -16.70
C PRO A 419 -37.57 -8.36 -17.37
N GLY A 420 -37.83 -9.41 -16.58
CA GLY A 420 -37.94 -10.77 -17.11
C GLY A 420 -36.61 -11.50 -17.31
N GLU A 421 -35.48 -10.84 -17.14
CA GLU A 421 -34.17 -11.52 -17.13
C GLU A 421 -33.89 -12.19 -15.76
N PRO A 422 -33.25 -13.37 -15.75
CA PRO A 422 -32.81 -13.98 -14.51
C PRO A 422 -31.66 -13.15 -13.88
N VAL A 423 -31.58 -13.16 -12.55
CA VAL A 423 -30.44 -12.60 -11.84
C VAL A 423 -29.17 -13.38 -12.20
N LYS A 424 -28.07 -12.69 -12.38
CA LYS A 424 -26.75 -13.24 -12.75
C LYS A 424 -25.65 -12.61 -11.90
N PRO A 425 -24.52 -13.28 -11.70
CA PRO A 425 -23.38 -12.71 -11.00
C PRO A 425 -23.00 -11.34 -11.54
N LEU A 426 -22.67 -10.41 -10.63
CA LEU A 426 -22.33 -9.03 -10.97
C LEU A 426 -21.22 -8.95 -12.03
N GLY A 427 -20.22 -9.84 -11.97
CA GLY A 427 -19.14 -9.93 -12.96
C GLY A 427 -19.56 -10.36 -14.37
N LYS A 428 -20.84 -10.75 -14.57
CA LYS A 428 -21.41 -11.12 -15.89
C LYS A 428 -22.27 -10.02 -16.51
N VAL A 429 -22.26 -8.82 -15.98
CA VAL A 429 -22.90 -7.65 -16.60
C VAL A 429 -22.14 -7.28 -17.86
N ALA A 430 -22.85 -7.17 -18.99
CA ALA A 430 -22.22 -7.08 -20.31
C ALA A 430 -21.85 -5.64 -20.73
N SER A 431 -22.49 -4.60 -20.17
CA SER A 431 -22.29 -3.20 -20.56
C SER A 431 -21.37 -2.46 -19.59
N GLY A 432 -20.27 -1.89 -20.08
CA GLY A 432 -19.33 -1.09 -19.28
C GLY A 432 -20.02 0.07 -18.57
N GLY A 433 -20.83 0.86 -19.29
CA GLY A 433 -21.55 1.98 -18.71
C GLY A 433 -22.61 1.59 -17.67
N GLU A 434 -23.31 0.45 -17.86
CA GLU A 434 -24.20 -0.08 -16.82
C GLU A 434 -23.41 -0.50 -15.60
N LEU A 435 -22.31 -1.18 -15.80
CA LEU A 435 -21.46 -1.65 -14.72
C LEU A 435 -20.90 -0.48 -13.91
N SER A 436 -20.38 0.58 -14.55
CA SER A 436 -19.88 1.78 -13.88
C SER A 436 -20.98 2.46 -13.03
N ARG A 437 -22.22 2.51 -13.52
CA ARG A 437 -23.35 3.05 -12.74
C ARG A 437 -23.77 2.14 -11.59
N ILE A 438 -23.73 0.82 -11.77
CA ILE A 438 -23.97 -0.14 -10.69
C ILE A 438 -22.89 0.03 -9.60
N MET A 439 -21.64 0.19 -10.01
CA MET A 439 -20.53 0.47 -9.07
C MET A 439 -20.73 1.79 -8.33
N LEU A 440 -21.16 2.83 -9.03
CA LEU A 440 -21.51 4.11 -8.39
C LEU A 440 -22.59 3.94 -7.32
N ALA A 441 -23.65 3.17 -7.61
CA ALA A 441 -24.72 2.90 -6.65
C ALA A 441 -24.18 2.17 -5.40
N ILE A 442 -23.42 1.11 -5.62
CA ILE A 442 -22.83 0.32 -4.51
C ILE A 442 -21.87 1.19 -3.68
N LYS A 443 -20.94 1.91 -4.33
CA LYS A 443 -20.00 2.81 -3.66
C LYS A 443 -20.71 3.94 -2.90
N THR A 444 -21.80 4.48 -3.43
CA THR A 444 -22.60 5.50 -2.72
C THR A 444 -23.22 4.96 -1.43
N VAL A 445 -23.68 3.71 -1.43
CA VAL A 445 -24.23 3.05 -0.23
C VAL A 445 -23.15 2.70 0.78
N LEU A 446 -21.92 2.45 0.32
CA LEU A 446 -20.78 2.06 1.14
C LEU A 446 -19.84 3.22 1.48
N ALA A 447 -20.15 4.46 1.09
CA ALA A 447 -19.22 5.60 1.13
C ALA A 447 -18.53 5.83 2.50
N ASP A 448 -19.24 5.57 3.60
CA ASP A 448 -18.69 5.75 4.95
C ASP A 448 -17.80 4.59 5.41
N GLN A 449 -17.76 3.48 4.67
CA GLN A 449 -17.05 2.24 5.03
C GLN A 449 -15.93 1.90 4.05
N ASP A 450 -15.91 2.53 2.88
CA ASP A 450 -14.91 2.30 1.84
C ASP A 450 -13.61 3.00 2.18
N ALA A 451 -12.55 2.22 2.41
CA ALA A 451 -11.23 2.74 2.74
C ALA A 451 -10.46 3.30 1.52
N ILE A 452 -10.95 3.06 0.29
CA ILE A 452 -10.29 3.52 -0.93
C ILE A 452 -10.68 4.97 -1.19
N GLU A 453 -9.73 5.87 -1.07
CA GLU A 453 -9.98 7.31 -1.17
C GLU A 453 -10.15 7.81 -2.61
N THR A 454 -9.56 7.15 -3.62
CA THR A 454 -9.61 7.59 -5.02
C THR A 454 -10.40 6.62 -5.88
N LEU A 455 -11.44 7.11 -6.53
CA LEU A 455 -12.32 6.34 -7.42
C LEU A 455 -12.27 6.94 -8.83
N ILE A 456 -12.04 6.11 -9.83
CA ILE A 456 -12.08 6.53 -11.24
C ILE A 456 -13.30 5.89 -11.90
N PHE A 457 -14.11 6.70 -12.57
CA PHE A 457 -15.25 6.24 -13.37
C PHE A 457 -15.02 6.52 -14.85
N ASP A 458 -14.91 5.44 -15.63
CA ASP A 458 -14.88 5.50 -17.09
C ASP A 458 -16.21 5.00 -17.68
N GLU A 459 -16.59 5.53 -18.85
CA GLU A 459 -17.79 5.17 -19.58
C GLU A 459 -19.13 5.28 -18.79
N ILE A 460 -19.15 5.94 -17.63
CA ILE A 460 -20.33 6.05 -16.78
C ILE A 460 -21.49 6.74 -17.49
N ASP A 461 -21.20 7.57 -18.48
CA ASP A 461 -22.11 8.32 -19.33
C ASP A 461 -22.54 7.56 -20.59
N SER A 462 -22.07 6.33 -20.79
CA SER A 462 -22.43 5.50 -21.95
C SER A 462 -23.90 5.10 -21.89
N GLY A 463 -24.62 5.39 -22.97
CA GLY A 463 -26.03 5.02 -23.13
C GLY A 463 -27.02 5.84 -22.29
N ILE A 464 -26.59 6.96 -21.71
CA ILE A 464 -27.48 7.86 -20.95
C ILE A 464 -27.44 9.29 -21.48
N SER A 465 -28.47 10.06 -21.15
CA SER A 465 -28.56 11.48 -21.48
C SER A 465 -29.56 12.21 -20.57
N GLY A 466 -29.59 13.53 -20.65
CA GLY A 466 -30.60 14.36 -19.98
C GLY A 466 -30.73 14.08 -18.47
N ARG A 467 -31.91 13.68 -18.05
CA ARG A 467 -32.23 13.48 -16.63
C ARG A 467 -31.38 12.41 -15.94
N THR A 468 -31.09 11.30 -16.63
CA THR A 468 -30.26 10.22 -16.06
C THR A 468 -28.84 10.71 -15.82
N ALA A 469 -28.26 11.47 -16.76
CA ALA A 469 -26.93 12.05 -16.57
C ALA A 469 -26.87 13.00 -15.36
N GLN A 470 -27.95 13.77 -15.14
CA GLN A 470 -28.05 14.64 -13.98
C GLN A 470 -28.10 13.83 -12.68
N MET A 471 -28.89 12.73 -12.61
CA MET A 471 -28.97 11.87 -11.43
C MET A 471 -27.61 11.19 -11.13
N VAL A 472 -26.91 10.75 -12.17
CA VAL A 472 -25.54 10.23 -12.05
C VAL A 472 -24.61 11.29 -11.45
N SER A 473 -24.66 12.52 -11.97
CA SER A 473 -23.81 13.61 -11.48
C SER A 473 -24.09 13.97 -10.01
N GLU A 474 -25.34 13.94 -9.59
CA GLU A 474 -25.75 14.17 -8.21
C GLU A 474 -25.24 13.07 -7.27
N LYS A 475 -25.33 11.79 -7.67
CA LYS A 475 -24.77 10.67 -6.89
C LYS A 475 -23.26 10.73 -6.80
N MET A 476 -22.58 11.08 -7.89
CA MET A 476 -21.11 11.31 -7.85
C MET A 476 -20.73 12.44 -6.90
N ASN A 477 -21.50 13.52 -6.88
CA ASN A 477 -21.25 14.62 -5.94
C ASN A 477 -21.44 14.20 -4.46
N VAL A 478 -22.42 13.34 -4.16
CA VAL A 478 -22.57 12.78 -2.81
C VAL A 478 -21.35 11.97 -2.42
N LEU A 479 -20.88 11.09 -3.31
CA LEU A 479 -19.70 10.26 -3.08
C LEU A 479 -18.41 11.11 -2.99
N ALA A 480 -18.33 12.21 -3.75
CA ALA A 480 -17.20 13.12 -3.76
C ALA A 480 -16.98 13.91 -2.44
N LYS A 481 -17.96 13.88 -1.51
CA LYS A 481 -17.77 14.47 -0.18
C LYS A 481 -16.75 13.70 0.67
N ASN A 482 -16.67 12.38 0.48
CA ASN A 482 -15.80 11.48 1.24
C ASN A 482 -14.65 10.92 0.42
N HIS A 483 -14.77 10.94 -0.92
CA HIS A 483 -13.79 10.37 -1.84
C HIS A 483 -13.34 11.37 -2.88
N GLN A 484 -12.14 11.20 -3.38
CA GLN A 484 -11.71 11.85 -4.62
C GLN A 484 -12.26 11.05 -5.80
N ILE A 485 -13.03 11.72 -6.65
CA ILE A 485 -13.58 11.10 -7.86
C ILE A 485 -12.90 11.69 -9.09
N ILE A 486 -12.47 10.83 -9.97
CA ILE A 486 -11.98 11.19 -11.31
C ILE A 486 -12.95 10.58 -12.32
N CYS A 487 -13.61 11.39 -13.10
CA CYS A 487 -14.59 10.91 -14.08
C CYS A 487 -14.32 11.47 -15.46
N ILE A 488 -14.33 10.58 -16.46
CA ILE A 488 -14.25 10.95 -17.86
C ILE A 488 -15.66 11.01 -18.43
N THR A 489 -16.01 12.15 -19.04
CA THR A 489 -17.36 12.33 -19.61
C THR A 489 -17.36 13.15 -20.89
N HIS A 490 -18.42 12.94 -21.68
CA HIS A 490 -18.78 13.80 -22.80
C HIS A 490 -20.11 14.53 -22.55
N LEU A 491 -20.73 14.32 -21.37
CA LEU A 491 -22.04 14.90 -21.02
C LEU A 491 -21.86 16.18 -20.19
N PRO A 492 -22.43 17.31 -20.65
CA PRO A 492 -22.32 18.60 -19.95
C PRO A 492 -22.98 18.59 -18.55
N GLN A 493 -24.01 17.76 -18.34
CA GLN A 493 -24.69 17.61 -17.05
C GLN A 493 -23.72 17.08 -15.96
N ILE A 494 -22.84 16.16 -16.34
CA ILE A 494 -21.84 15.60 -15.43
C ILE A 494 -20.69 16.62 -15.25
N ALA A 495 -20.25 17.22 -16.36
CA ALA A 495 -19.15 18.19 -16.32
C ALA A 495 -19.47 19.47 -15.55
N ALA A 496 -20.73 19.89 -15.52
CA ALA A 496 -21.17 21.04 -14.75
C ALA A 496 -20.98 20.87 -13.22
N MET A 497 -21.01 19.62 -12.73
CA MET A 497 -20.83 19.28 -11.31
C MET A 497 -19.34 19.19 -10.88
N ALA A 498 -18.39 19.49 -11.76
CA ALA A 498 -16.97 19.42 -11.44
C ALA A 498 -16.55 20.39 -10.31
N ASP A 499 -15.72 19.90 -9.37
CA ASP A 499 -14.91 20.73 -8.47
C ASP A 499 -13.64 21.20 -9.19
N ALA A 500 -13.05 20.32 -9.99
CA ALA A 500 -11.99 20.63 -10.92
C ALA A 500 -12.34 20.08 -12.31
N HIS A 501 -12.29 20.94 -13.33
CA HIS A 501 -12.60 20.60 -14.72
C HIS A 501 -11.34 20.63 -15.56
N TYR A 502 -11.02 19.52 -16.19
CA TYR A 502 -9.84 19.35 -17.05
C TYR A 502 -10.27 19.10 -18.47
N LEU A 503 -9.64 19.80 -19.40
CA LEU A 503 -9.85 19.62 -20.83
C LEU A 503 -8.69 18.85 -21.44
N ILE A 504 -9.01 17.79 -22.19
CA ILE A 504 -8.08 17.03 -22.98
C ILE A 504 -8.19 17.50 -24.43
N GLU A 505 -7.14 18.13 -24.91
CA GLU A 505 -7.07 18.67 -26.28
C GLU A 505 -5.99 17.95 -27.08
N LYS A 506 -6.27 17.78 -28.39
CA LYS A 506 -5.27 17.33 -29.35
C LYS A 506 -4.76 18.53 -30.14
N SER A 507 -3.45 18.67 -30.19
CA SER A 507 -2.77 19.65 -31.01
C SER A 507 -1.79 18.96 -31.96
N VAL A 508 -1.54 19.58 -33.11
CA VAL A 508 -0.50 19.10 -34.04
C VAL A 508 0.75 19.96 -33.83
N GLU A 509 1.77 19.36 -33.24
CA GLU A 509 3.07 20.00 -33.03
C GLU A 509 4.13 19.25 -33.83
N ASN A 510 4.96 19.95 -34.61
CA ASN A 510 6.05 19.36 -35.41
C ASN A 510 5.61 18.17 -36.28
N LYS A 511 4.40 18.23 -36.89
CA LYS A 511 3.77 17.16 -37.69
C LYS A 511 3.39 15.90 -36.92
N THR A 512 3.41 15.92 -35.60
CA THR A 512 2.94 14.84 -34.74
C THR A 512 1.75 15.31 -33.93
N THR A 513 0.78 14.42 -33.69
CA THR A 513 -0.36 14.70 -32.81
C THR A 513 0.09 14.55 -31.37
N VAL A 514 -0.17 15.56 -30.54
CA VAL A 514 0.14 15.58 -29.11
C VAL A 514 -1.16 15.84 -28.35
N SER A 515 -1.39 15.07 -27.29
CA SER A 515 -2.49 15.31 -26.36
C SER A 515 -1.98 16.08 -25.13
N LYS A 516 -2.67 17.17 -24.78
CA LYS A 516 -2.40 17.99 -23.61
C LYS A 516 -3.61 18.02 -22.69
N ILE A 517 -3.36 18.13 -21.38
CA ILE A 517 -4.41 18.25 -20.36
C ILE A 517 -4.24 19.60 -19.70
N LYS A 518 -5.35 20.33 -19.58
CA LYS A 518 -5.39 21.65 -18.97
C LYS A 518 -6.48 21.70 -17.91
N CYS A 519 -6.13 22.15 -16.71
CA CYS A 519 -7.12 22.52 -15.70
C CYS A 519 -7.78 23.83 -16.10
N LEU A 520 -9.10 23.82 -16.24
CA LEU A 520 -9.88 24.98 -16.70
C LEU A 520 -10.19 25.92 -15.52
N SER A 521 -10.11 27.23 -15.78
CA SER A 521 -10.67 28.25 -14.90
C SER A 521 -12.20 28.22 -14.94
N GLY A 522 -12.85 29.00 -14.06
CA GLY A 522 -14.31 29.07 -14.02
C GLY A 522 -14.95 29.45 -15.36
N GLU A 523 -14.43 30.47 -16.07
CA GLU A 523 -14.94 30.92 -17.36
C GLU A 523 -14.59 29.92 -18.48
N GLU A 524 -13.37 29.37 -18.51
CA GLU A 524 -12.98 28.35 -19.48
C GLU A 524 -13.84 27.09 -19.33
N SER A 525 -14.22 26.73 -18.11
CA SER A 525 -15.14 25.62 -17.85
C SER A 525 -16.55 25.88 -18.40
N ILE A 526 -17.03 27.14 -18.36
CA ILE A 526 -18.30 27.54 -18.97
C ILE A 526 -18.19 27.46 -20.50
N ASP A 527 -17.09 27.90 -21.09
CA ASP A 527 -16.86 27.81 -22.52
C ASP A 527 -16.80 26.35 -23.00
N GLU A 528 -16.16 25.47 -22.26
CA GLU A 528 -16.16 24.02 -22.58
C GLU A 528 -17.56 23.41 -22.42
N LEU A 529 -18.32 23.75 -21.39
CA LEU A 529 -19.71 23.32 -21.25
C LEU A 529 -20.57 23.82 -22.43
N ALA A 530 -20.37 25.05 -22.87
CA ALA A 530 -21.04 25.59 -24.05
C ALA A 530 -20.67 24.81 -25.32
N ARG A 531 -19.40 24.44 -25.49
CA ARG A 531 -18.93 23.59 -26.58
C ARG A 531 -19.60 22.20 -26.55
N MET A 532 -19.71 21.60 -25.35
CA MET A 532 -20.37 20.30 -25.17
C MET A 532 -21.89 20.36 -25.45
N LEU A 533 -22.54 21.50 -25.23
CA LEU A 533 -23.96 21.72 -25.49
C LEU A 533 -24.25 22.06 -26.96
N GLY A 534 -23.49 22.96 -27.54
CA GLY A 534 -23.76 23.55 -28.86
C GLY A 534 -22.91 23.00 -30.00
N GLY A 535 -21.89 22.21 -29.71
CA GLY A 535 -20.93 21.74 -30.71
C GLY A 535 -19.98 22.86 -31.20
N VAL A 536 -19.75 22.97 -32.51
CA VAL A 536 -18.73 23.86 -33.10
C VAL A 536 -19.12 25.34 -33.02
N GLU A 537 -20.42 25.65 -33.11
CA GLU A 537 -20.91 27.03 -33.07
C GLU A 537 -21.45 27.39 -31.67
N ILE A 538 -20.67 28.14 -30.94
CA ILE A 538 -21.04 28.64 -29.58
C ILE A 538 -21.72 30.00 -29.77
N THR A 539 -23.06 30.03 -29.57
CA THR A 539 -23.82 31.28 -29.53
C THR A 539 -23.88 31.80 -28.07
N ASP A 540 -24.15 33.10 -27.91
CA ASP A 540 -24.31 33.71 -26.60
C ASP A 540 -25.38 32.99 -25.75
N LYS A 541 -26.46 32.53 -26.37
CA LYS A 541 -27.53 31.74 -25.70
C LYS A 541 -27.03 30.40 -25.18
N VAL A 542 -26.18 29.71 -25.93
CA VAL A 542 -25.61 28.43 -25.51
C VAL A 542 -24.65 28.64 -24.33
N ARG A 543 -23.88 29.74 -24.37
CA ARG A 543 -22.99 30.11 -23.27
C ARG A 543 -23.78 30.50 -22.00
N GLU A 544 -24.90 31.20 -22.14
CA GLU A 544 -25.79 31.52 -21.04
C GLU A 544 -26.41 30.26 -20.43
N SER A 545 -26.88 29.31 -21.24
CA SER A 545 -27.37 28.02 -20.77
C SER A 545 -26.29 27.19 -20.06
N ALA A 546 -25.05 27.23 -20.53
CA ALA A 546 -23.90 26.58 -19.87
C ALA A 546 -23.63 27.20 -18.48
N ARG A 547 -23.71 28.53 -18.38
CA ARG A 547 -23.56 29.26 -17.11
C ARG A 547 -24.68 28.91 -16.13
N GLU A 548 -25.93 28.94 -16.57
CA GLU A 548 -27.08 28.54 -15.77
C GLU A 548 -26.95 27.11 -15.25
N MET A 549 -26.52 26.18 -16.12
CA MET A 549 -26.30 24.79 -15.75
C MET A 549 -25.23 24.66 -14.65
N LYS A 550 -24.15 25.41 -14.74
CA LYS A 550 -23.07 25.39 -13.72
C LYS A 550 -23.51 26.02 -12.41
N GLU A 551 -24.30 27.10 -12.46
CA GLU A 551 -24.88 27.72 -11.27
C GLU A 551 -25.86 26.79 -10.56
N LEU A 552 -26.75 26.13 -11.29
CA LEU A 552 -27.68 25.13 -10.73
C LEU A 552 -26.93 23.96 -10.10
N ALA A 553 -25.87 23.48 -10.75
CA ALA A 553 -25.01 22.44 -10.19
C ALA A 553 -24.35 22.89 -8.87
N HIS A 554 -23.88 24.12 -8.82
CA HIS A 554 -23.28 24.69 -7.60
C HIS A 554 -24.30 24.82 -6.46
N GLN A 555 -25.53 25.27 -6.74
CA GLN A 555 -26.60 25.36 -5.74
C GLN A 555 -26.93 23.97 -5.16
N LYS A 556 -26.97 22.93 -5.98
CA LYS A 556 -27.20 21.55 -5.53
C LYS A 556 -26.05 20.98 -4.68
N LYS A 557 -24.82 21.43 -4.90
CA LYS A 557 -23.68 21.03 -4.07
C LYS A 557 -23.75 21.61 -2.65
N CYS A 558 -24.38 22.77 -2.51
CA CYS A 558 -24.50 23.45 -1.22
C CYS A 558 -25.69 22.94 -0.38
N GLN A 559 -26.57 22.12 -0.97
CA GLN A 559 -27.67 21.45 -0.27
C GLN A 559 -27.22 20.06 0.24
#